data_ee6d17e211d174a45a2492fda59ef620
#
_entry.id   ee6d17e211d174a45a2492fda59ef620
#
_cell.length_a   1.000
_cell.length_b   1.000
_cell.length_c   1.000
_cell.angle_alpha   90.00
_cell.angle_beta   90.00
_cell.angle_gamma   90.00
#
_symmetry.space_group_name_H-M   'P 1'
#
loop_
_entity.id
_entity.type
_entity.pdbx_description
1 polymer ?
#
loop_
_entity_poly.entity_id
_entity_poly.type
_entity_poly.pdbx_seq_one_letter_code
_entity_poly.pdbx_strand_id
1 'polypeptide(L)'
;MQIKQNPFTSHIFSSKWFHHFNHNKQVFTFNFINGLSFFKPSILPVFINMGRNHSKGISYSLNVPKTINFNKSVLLIYDVPHYFDLDIENAPEKLAFHKIKQYPGYLVELDRFNDLTDYFQKTFSKKTYNKLRRYQKRLELCFNIKYKMFYGKMSKEDYDFIFDCFKKLLEKRFTDKQIANNNLNPEEWAFYRDVALPMILEKKASFFVVYEDS
;
A
#
# COMPACT_ATOMS: atom_id res chain seq x y z
N MET A 1 -10.90 1.09 -15.56
CA MET A 1 -9.83 0.12 -15.18
C MET A 1 -10.31 -0.68 -13.98
N GLN A 2 -10.47 -2.00 -14.09
CA GLN A 2 -10.76 -2.86 -12.94
C GLN A 2 -9.45 -3.41 -12.40
N ILE A 3 -8.99 -2.94 -11.24
CA ILE A 3 -7.89 -3.59 -10.52
C ILE A 3 -8.46 -4.87 -9.90
N LYS A 4 -8.19 -6.01 -10.53
CA LYS A 4 -8.71 -7.32 -10.10
C LYS A 4 -8.07 -7.84 -8.80
N GLN A 5 -6.86 -7.36 -8.46
CA GLN A 5 -6.14 -7.76 -7.25
C GLN A 5 -5.37 -6.57 -6.69
N ASN A 6 -5.53 -6.35 -5.39
CA ASN A 6 -4.77 -5.34 -4.67
C ASN A 6 -3.80 -6.06 -3.70
N PRO A 7 -2.48 -5.83 -3.80
CA PRO A 7 -1.50 -6.46 -2.91
C PRO A 7 -1.79 -6.23 -1.42
N PHE A 8 -2.33 -5.06 -1.07
CA PHE A 8 -2.65 -4.71 0.32
C PHE A 8 -3.87 -5.42 0.90
N THR A 9 -4.68 -6.10 0.07
CA THR A 9 -5.78 -6.98 0.53
C THR A 9 -5.40 -8.45 0.46
N SER A 10 -4.17 -8.78 0.10
CA SER A 10 -3.69 -10.16 0.07
C SER A 10 -3.67 -10.76 1.48
N HIS A 11 -3.84 -12.08 1.55
CA HIS A 11 -3.79 -12.80 2.82
C HIS A 11 -2.48 -12.55 3.58
N ILE A 12 -1.34 -12.51 2.88
CA ILE A 12 -0.04 -12.22 3.49
C ILE A 12 -0.04 -10.85 4.16
N PHE A 13 -0.44 -9.81 3.42
CA PHE A 13 -0.46 -8.45 3.98
C PHE A 13 -1.41 -8.36 5.17
N SER A 14 -2.65 -8.85 5.02
CA SER A 14 -3.69 -8.77 6.05
C SER A 14 -3.30 -9.54 7.32
N SER A 15 -2.74 -10.77 7.18
CA SER A 15 -2.34 -11.58 8.34
C SER A 15 -1.17 -10.97 9.10
N LYS A 16 -0.15 -10.45 8.38
CA LYS A 16 0.98 -9.75 9.01
C LYS A 16 0.54 -8.46 9.68
N TRP A 17 -0.31 -7.66 9.00
CA TRP A 17 -0.89 -6.46 9.59
C TRP A 17 -1.65 -6.79 10.88
N PHE A 18 -2.49 -7.82 10.83
CA PHE A 18 -3.26 -8.28 11.98
C PHE A 18 -2.36 -8.72 13.14
N HIS A 19 -1.29 -9.46 12.85
CA HIS A 19 -0.32 -9.89 13.85
C HIS A 19 0.33 -8.71 14.59
N HIS A 20 0.75 -7.69 13.85
CA HIS A 20 1.45 -6.53 14.43
C HIS A 20 0.50 -5.53 15.12
N PHE A 21 -0.69 -5.29 14.58
CA PHE A 21 -1.53 -4.16 15.03
C PHE A 21 -2.84 -4.55 15.70
N ASN A 22 -3.20 -5.82 15.71
CA ASN A 22 -4.50 -6.22 16.26
C ASN A 22 -4.50 -6.42 17.78
N HIS A 23 -3.36 -6.65 18.40
CA HIS A 23 -3.23 -6.83 19.86
C HIS A 23 -4.26 -7.82 20.43
N ASN A 24 -4.41 -9.00 19.82
CA ASN A 24 -5.36 -10.06 20.21
C ASN A 24 -6.87 -9.71 20.08
N LYS A 25 -7.22 -8.70 19.30
CA LYS A 25 -8.62 -8.38 19.02
C LYS A 25 -9.25 -9.45 18.12
N GLN A 26 -10.56 -9.68 18.32
CA GLN A 26 -11.32 -10.62 17.51
C GLN A 26 -11.46 -10.12 16.06
N VAL A 27 -11.32 -11.05 15.11
CA VAL A 27 -11.58 -10.81 13.69
C VAL A 27 -13.05 -11.10 13.38
N PHE A 28 -13.65 -10.23 12.59
CA PHE A 28 -15.01 -10.36 12.08
C PHE A 28 -15.01 -10.38 10.56
N THR A 29 -15.85 -11.21 9.99
CA THR A 29 -16.16 -11.24 8.56
C THR A 29 -17.66 -11.10 8.37
N PHE A 30 -18.05 -10.48 7.26
CA PHE A 30 -19.46 -10.27 6.94
C PHE A 30 -19.77 -10.87 5.57
N ASN A 31 -20.80 -11.70 5.50
CA ASN A 31 -21.18 -12.42 4.26
C ASN A 31 -21.53 -11.50 3.09
N PHE A 32 -21.85 -10.25 3.36
CA PHE A 32 -22.21 -9.26 2.36
C PHE A 32 -21.01 -8.43 1.86
N ILE A 33 -19.82 -8.60 2.46
CA ILE A 33 -18.58 -7.96 2.00
C ILE A 33 -17.51 -9.04 1.82
N ASN A 34 -17.23 -9.37 0.58
CA ASN A 34 -16.18 -10.31 0.26
C ASN A 34 -14.83 -9.60 0.14
N GLY A 35 -13.78 -10.26 0.63
CA GLY A 35 -12.40 -9.77 0.51
C GLY A 35 -11.95 -8.82 1.62
N LEU A 36 -12.79 -8.52 2.61
CA LEU A 36 -12.43 -7.74 3.78
C LEU A 36 -12.68 -8.51 5.08
N SER A 37 -11.76 -8.33 6.01
CA SER A 37 -11.92 -8.69 7.41
C SER A 37 -11.90 -7.44 8.28
N PHE A 38 -12.53 -7.50 9.41
CA PHE A 38 -12.73 -6.37 10.30
C PHE A 38 -12.29 -6.72 11.72
N PHE A 39 -12.01 -5.72 12.51
CA PHE A 39 -11.83 -5.82 13.94
C PHE A 39 -12.64 -4.75 14.65
N LYS A 40 -12.94 -4.97 15.91
CA LYS A 40 -13.66 -4.04 16.76
C LYS A 40 -12.68 -3.33 17.71
N PRO A 41 -12.39 -2.03 17.52
CA PRO A 41 -11.36 -1.34 18.31
C PRO A 41 -11.78 -1.06 19.75
N SER A 42 -13.09 -1.01 20.02
CA SER A 42 -13.65 -0.64 21.32
C SER A 42 -14.94 -1.39 21.62
N ILE A 43 -15.58 -1.09 22.75
CA ILE A 43 -16.89 -1.64 23.14
C ILE A 43 -18.00 -1.15 22.18
N LEU A 44 -17.82 0.00 21.54
CA LEU A 44 -18.79 0.55 20.59
C LEU A 44 -18.99 -0.40 19.40
N PRO A 45 -20.20 -0.47 18.82
CA PRO A 45 -20.52 -1.34 17.68
C PRO A 45 -19.96 -0.77 16.36
N VAL A 46 -18.65 -0.46 16.35
CA VAL A 46 -17.91 0.04 15.20
C VAL A 46 -16.89 -1.00 14.78
N PHE A 47 -16.97 -1.43 13.53
CA PHE A 47 -16.06 -2.38 12.91
C PHE A 47 -15.19 -1.65 11.89
N ILE A 48 -13.88 -1.84 11.97
CA ILE A 48 -12.90 -1.21 11.09
C ILE A 48 -12.22 -2.29 10.25
N ASN A 49 -12.03 -2.04 8.95
CA ASN A 49 -11.34 -2.98 8.09
C ASN A 49 -9.89 -3.19 8.54
N MET A 50 -9.43 -4.43 8.45
CA MET A 50 -8.02 -4.77 8.64
C MET A 50 -7.17 -4.11 7.56
N GLY A 51 -5.93 -3.75 7.92
CA GLY A 51 -5.03 -3.04 7.00
C GLY A 51 -5.28 -1.52 6.95
N ARG A 52 -6.06 -0.95 7.86
CA ARG A 52 -6.24 0.50 7.99
C ARG A 52 -4.89 1.22 7.93
N ASN A 53 -4.82 2.30 7.17
CA ASN A 53 -3.62 3.10 6.89
C ASN A 53 -2.50 2.37 6.11
N HIS A 54 -2.60 1.05 5.92
CA HIS A 54 -1.62 0.25 5.21
C HIS A 54 -2.19 -0.41 3.94
N SER A 55 -3.53 -0.46 3.82
CA SER A 55 -4.24 -1.01 2.66
C SER A 55 -4.60 0.10 1.67
N LYS A 56 -3.62 0.64 0.99
CA LYS A 56 -3.87 1.66 -0.05
C LYS A 56 -4.53 1.02 -1.25
N GLY A 57 -5.81 1.31 -1.39
CA GLY A 57 -6.62 0.74 -2.46
C GLY A 57 -7.18 -0.65 -2.12
N ILE A 58 -8.41 -0.69 -1.68
CA ILE A 58 -9.12 -1.91 -1.29
C ILE A 58 -9.82 -2.50 -2.50
N SER A 59 -9.63 -3.80 -2.71
CA SER A 59 -10.40 -4.57 -3.70
C SER A 59 -11.38 -5.47 -2.96
N TYR A 60 -12.67 -5.15 -3.03
CA TYR A 60 -13.72 -5.97 -2.44
C TYR A 60 -14.99 -5.91 -3.28
N SER A 61 -15.86 -6.88 -3.08
CA SER A 61 -17.21 -6.87 -3.62
C SER A 61 -18.23 -6.72 -2.50
N LEU A 62 -19.23 -5.89 -2.74
CA LEU A 62 -20.36 -5.71 -1.85
C LEU A 62 -21.55 -6.46 -2.46
N ASN A 63 -22.03 -7.49 -1.76
CA ASN A 63 -23.22 -8.22 -2.13
C ASN A 63 -24.17 -8.23 -0.92
N VAL A 64 -25.03 -7.23 -0.87
CA VAL A 64 -25.86 -6.99 0.30
C VAL A 64 -27.16 -7.80 0.20
N PRO A 65 -27.38 -8.82 1.06
CA PRO A 65 -28.63 -9.55 1.07
C PRO A 65 -29.80 -8.67 1.50
N LYS A 66 -31.00 -8.96 0.96
CA LYS A 66 -32.23 -8.20 1.25
C LYS A 66 -32.59 -8.15 2.76
N THR A 67 -32.07 -9.07 3.54
CA THR A 67 -32.31 -9.15 5.00
C THR A 67 -30.99 -9.12 5.74
N ILE A 68 -30.52 -7.94 6.13
CA ILE A 68 -29.38 -7.81 7.04
C ILE A 68 -29.90 -7.37 8.40
N ASN A 69 -29.53 -8.12 9.43
CA ASN A 69 -29.67 -7.67 10.80
C ASN A 69 -28.34 -7.06 11.26
N PHE A 70 -28.12 -5.79 10.97
CA PHE A 70 -26.90 -5.07 11.30
C PHE A 70 -27.10 -4.18 12.54
N ASN A 71 -27.81 -4.67 13.54
CA ASN A 71 -28.16 -4.09 14.85
C ASN A 71 -27.38 -2.82 15.22
N LYS A 72 -27.72 -1.66 14.64
CA LYS A 72 -27.16 -0.34 14.98
C LYS A 72 -25.61 -0.28 14.95
N SER A 73 -24.97 -1.10 14.12
CA SER A 73 -23.51 -1.16 13.99
C SER A 73 -23.04 -0.26 12.83
N VAL A 74 -21.79 0.17 12.91
CA VAL A 74 -21.12 0.96 11.87
C VAL A 74 -19.96 0.15 11.32
N LEU A 75 -19.90 0.03 9.98
CA LEU A 75 -18.72 -0.46 9.27
C LEU A 75 -17.96 0.72 8.70
N LEU A 76 -16.70 0.81 9.11
CA LEU A 76 -15.78 1.83 8.64
C LEU A 76 -14.76 1.18 7.71
N ILE A 77 -14.80 1.59 6.43
CA ILE A 77 -13.87 1.08 5.42
C ILE A 77 -12.99 2.24 4.98
N TYR A 78 -11.70 2.14 5.28
CA TYR A 78 -10.71 3.14 4.95
C TYR A 78 -10.04 2.86 3.61
N ASP A 79 -9.50 3.90 2.99
CA ASP A 79 -8.66 3.84 1.80
C ASP A 79 -9.34 3.23 0.56
N VAL A 80 -10.64 3.49 0.39
CA VAL A 80 -11.38 3.09 -0.81
C VAL A 80 -10.98 4.00 -1.97
N PRO A 81 -10.37 3.45 -3.04
CA PRO A 81 -9.99 4.26 -4.19
C PRO A 81 -11.22 4.80 -4.93
N HIS A 82 -11.12 6.00 -5.48
CA HIS A 82 -12.23 6.63 -6.20
C HIS A 82 -12.64 5.89 -7.49
N TYR A 83 -11.75 5.09 -8.06
CA TYR A 83 -12.06 4.26 -9.24
C TYR A 83 -12.83 2.98 -8.89
N PHE A 84 -13.06 2.75 -7.61
CA PHE A 84 -13.89 1.67 -7.11
C PHE A 84 -15.34 2.12 -7.13
N ASP A 85 -16.09 1.65 -8.11
CA ASP A 85 -17.51 1.92 -8.18
C ASP A 85 -18.24 1.00 -7.19
N LEU A 86 -18.79 1.62 -6.16
CA LEU A 86 -19.69 0.95 -5.22
C LEU A 86 -21.10 1.23 -5.70
N ASP A 87 -21.80 0.18 -6.08
CA ASP A 87 -23.23 0.24 -6.37
C ASP A 87 -24.02 0.53 -5.08
N ILE A 88 -24.11 1.82 -4.77
CA ILE A 88 -24.82 2.31 -3.58
C ILE A 88 -26.32 2.49 -3.89
N GLU A 89 -26.67 2.68 -5.15
CA GLU A 89 -28.06 2.93 -5.56
C GLU A 89 -28.95 1.70 -5.34
N ASN A 90 -28.38 0.52 -5.44
CA ASN A 90 -29.06 -0.76 -5.15
C ASN A 90 -28.84 -1.25 -3.71
N ALA A 91 -28.37 -0.41 -2.82
CA ALA A 91 -28.20 -0.77 -1.42
C ALA A 91 -29.55 -1.08 -0.75
N PRO A 92 -29.61 -2.07 0.15
CA PRO A 92 -30.84 -2.36 0.91
C PRO A 92 -31.30 -1.14 1.70
N GLU A 93 -32.60 -0.91 1.76
CA GLU A 93 -33.23 0.21 2.48
C GLU A 93 -32.80 0.36 3.94
N LYS A 94 -32.28 -0.70 4.54
CA LYS A 94 -31.82 -0.72 5.95
C LYS A 94 -30.36 -0.30 6.15
N LEU A 95 -29.60 -0.03 5.08
CA LEU A 95 -28.20 0.41 5.15
C LEU A 95 -28.08 1.83 4.65
N ALA A 96 -27.57 2.71 5.49
CA ALA A 96 -27.17 4.05 5.09
C ALA A 96 -25.68 4.05 4.73
N PHE A 97 -25.34 4.51 3.52
CA PHE A 97 -23.96 4.65 3.04
C PHE A 97 -23.53 6.11 3.07
N HIS A 98 -22.35 6.36 3.64
CA HIS A 98 -21.77 7.68 3.67
C HIS A 98 -20.36 7.63 3.06
N LYS A 99 -20.15 8.32 1.94
CA LYS A 99 -18.83 8.53 1.36
C LYS A 99 -18.19 9.76 1.98
N ILE A 100 -17.05 9.57 2.66
CA ILE A 100 -16.27 10.65 3.26
C ILE A 100 -14.97 10.77 2.48
N LYS A 101 -14.76 11.94 1.84
CA LYS A 101 -13.53 12.21 1.11
C LYS A 101 -12.37 12.29 2.09
N GLN A 102 -11.33 11.54 1.81
CA GLN A 102 -10.08 11.57 2.56
C GLN A 102 -9.00 12.36 1.78
N TYR A 103 -7.78 11.90 1.79
CA TYR A 103 -6.65 12.49 1.07
C TYR A 103 -6.63 12.03 -0.40
N PRO A 104 -6.01 12.80 -1.30
CA PRO A 104 -5.86 12.40 -2.69
C PRO A 104 -4.91 11.21 -2.82
N GLY A 105 -5.30 10.21 -3.61
CA GLY A 105 -4.42 9.15 -4.09
C GLY A 105 -3.80 9.52 -5.43
N TYR A 106 -2.66 8.92 -5.75
CA TYR A 106 -1.98 9.09 -7.03
C TYR A 106 -1.84 7.72 -7.70
N LEU A 107 -2.18 7.66 -8.96
CA LEU A 107 -2.10 6.46 -9.79
C LEU A 107 -1.35 6.79 -11.09
N VAL A 108 -0.48 5.88 -11.51
CA VAL A 108 0.13 5.91 -12.83
C VAL A 108 -0.39 4.72 -13.62
N GLU A 109 -1.09 4.97 -14.72
CA GLU A 109 -1.56 3.93 -15.63
C GLU A 109 -0.45 3.64 -16.63
N LEU A 110 0.39 2.66 -16.31
CA LEU A 110 1.57 2.32 -17.10
C LEU A 110 1.24 1.72 -18.47
N ASP A 111 0.08 1.11 -18.62
CA ASP A 111 -0.45 0.55 -19.88
C ASP A 111 -0.74 1.59 -20.96
N ARG A 112 -0.77 2.87 -20.61
CA ARG A 112 -0.93 4.00 -21.55
C ARG A 112 0.36 4.38 -22.28
N PHE A 113 1.50 3.79 -21.91
CA PHE A 113 2.81 4.16 -22.41
C PHE A 113 3.48 2.96 -23.09
N ASN A 114 4.10 3.21 -24.24
CA ASN A 114 4.80 2.18 -24.99
C ASN A 114 6.14 1.79 -24.31
N ASP A 115 6.83 2.78 -23.77
CA ASP A 115 8.11 2.64 -23.09
C ASP A 115 8.36 3.78 -22.10
N LEU A 116 9.52 3.74 -21.45
CA LEU A 116 9.94 4.77 -20.50
C LEU A 116 10.10 6.15 -21.15
N THR A 117 10.54 6.20 -22.40
CA THR A 117 10.73 7.47 -23.14
C THR A 117 9.38 8.12 -23.41
N ASP A 118 8.41 7.34 -23.89
CA ASP A 118 7.03 7.78 -24.10
C ASP A 118 6.38 8.27 -22.80
N TYR A 119 6.58 7.55 -21.68
CA TYR A 119 6.14 8.00 -20.36
C TYR A 119 6.71 9.37 -20.01
N PHE A 120 8.03 9.55 -20.15
CA PHE A 120 8.66 10.82 -19.83
C PHE A 120 8.18 11.97 -20.70
N GLN A 121 8.03 11.73 -22.00
CA GLN A 121 7.59 12.75 -22.96
C GLN A 121 6.15 13.20 -22.72
N LYS A 122 5.26 12.26 -22.37
CA LYS A 122 3.84 12.55 -22.12
C LYS A 122 3.56 13.11 -20.73
N THR A 123 4.41 12.76 -19.75
CA THR A 123 4.15 13.11 -18.33
C THR A 123 4.88 14.38 -17.89
N PHE A 124 6.06 14.64 -18.41
CA PHE A 124 6.92 15.74 -17.94
C PHE A 124 7.15 16.79 -19.00
N SER A 125 7.29 18.05 -18.56
CA SER A 125 7.76 19.09 -19.45
C SER A 125 9.19 18.79 -19.94
N LYS A 126 9.54 19.28 -21.13
CA LYS A 126 10.90 19.15 -21.70
C LYS A 126 11.99 19.61 -20.72
N LYS A 127 11.73 20.69 -19.98
CA LYS A 127 12.64 21.23 -18.96
C LYS A 127 12.87 20.22 -17.83
N THR A 128 11.80 19.62 -17.31
CA THR A 128 11.87 18.61 -16.24
C THR A 128 12.58 17.34 -16.73
N TYR A 129 12.24 16.84 -17.90
CA TYR A 129 12.90 15.68 -18.50
C TYR A 129 14.41 15.90 -18.66
N ASN A 130 14.83 17.02 -19.23
CA ASN A 130 16.25 17.36 -19.40
C ASN A 130 16.97 17.50 -18.06
N LYS A 131 16.30 18.02 -17.02
CA LYS A 131 16.84 18.13 -15.67
C LYS A 131 17.08 16.73 -15.05
N LEU A 132 16.11 15.81 -15.18
CA LEU A 132 16.23 14.44 -14.68
C LEU A 132 17.37 13.68 -15.37
N ARG A 133 17.44 13.76 -16.71
CA ARG A 133 18.53 13.14 -17.48
C ARG A 133 19.92 13.69 -17.09
N ARG A 134 20.02 14.99 -16.85
CA ARG A 134 21.27 15.59 -16.40
C ARG A 134 21.68 15.10 -15.03
N TYR A 135 20.74 14.93 -14.11
CA TYR A 135 21.03 14.41 -12.77
C TYR A 135 21.45 12.94 -12.81
N GLN A 136 20.77 12.13 -13.59
CA GLN A 136 21.16 10.75 -13.79
C GLN A 136 22.58 10.65 -14.37
N LYS A 137 22.86 11.38 -15.46
CA LYS A 137 24.21 11.42 -16.06
C LYS A 137 25.30 11.84 -15.06
N ARG A 138 25.03 12.85 -14.24
CA ARG A 138 26.00 13.29 -13.22
C ARG A 138 26.25 12.19 -12.18
N LEU A 139 25.21 11.51 -11.73
CA LEU A 139 25.31 10.41 -10.78
C LEU A 139 26.19 9.29 -11.37
N GLU A 140 25.90 8.87 -12.60
CA GLU A 140 26.62 7.79 -13.29
C GLU A 140 28.08 8.18 -13.67
N LEU A 141 28.38 9.45 -13.83
CA LEU A 141 29.75 9.95 -14.05
C LEU A 141 30.58 10.06 -12.77
N CYS A 142 29.92 10.34 -11.64
CA CYS A 142 30.60 10.52 -10.36
C CYS A 142 30.79 9.21 -9.61
N PHE A 143 29.96 8.20 -9.88
CA PHE A 143 29.91 6.96 -9.12
C PHE A 143 29.71 5.77 -10.07
N ASN A 144 30.27 4.60 -9.71
CA ASN A 144 30.03 3.34 -10.41
C ASN A 144 28.67 2.77 -9.99
N ILE A 145 27.60 3.37 -10.50
CA ILE A 145 26.21 3.07 -10.08
C ILE A 145 25.69 1.80 -10.74
N LYS A 146 25.09 0.95 -9.92
CA LYS A 146 24.33 -0.24 -10.34
C LYS A 146 22.87 -0.12 -9.90
N TYR A 147 22.00 -0.67 -10.73
CA TYR A 147 20.55 -0.74 -10.49
C TYR A 147 20.15 -2.21 -10.35
N LYS A 148 19.45 -2.54 -9.28
CA LYS A 148 18.95 -3.90 -9.07
C LYS A 148 17.48 -3.85 -8.65
N MET A 149 16.67 -4.74 -9.24
CA MET A 149 15.29 -4.95 -8.84
C MET A 149 15.14 -6.37 -8.29
N PHE A 150 14.56 -6.48 -7.12
CA PHE A 150 14.14 -7.74 -6.53
C PHE A 150 12.63 -7.89 -6.69
N TYR A 151 12.22 -8.93 -7.41
CA TYR A 151 10.83 -9.26 -7.70
C TYR A 151 10.68 -10.76 -7.95
N GLY A 152 9.99 -11.46 -7.08
CA GLY A 152 9.81 -12.91 -7.14
C GLY A 152 11.01 -13.73 -6.65
N LYS A 153 12.19 -13.12 -6.50
CA LYS A 153 13.41 -13.76 -5.98
C LYS A 153 14.20 -12.78 -5.14
N MET A 154 14.55 -13.19 -3.94
CA MET A 154 15.44 -12.44 -3.04
C MET A 154 15.92 -13.41 -1.96
N SER A 155 17.22 -13.43 -1.67
CA SER A 155 17.75 -14.17 -0.53
C SER A 155 17.39 -13.45 0.78
N LYS A 156 17.40 -14.18 1.88
CA LYS A 156 17.14 -13.60 3.21
C LYS A 156 18.27 -12.65 3.61
N GLU A 157 19.51 -12.99 3.24
CA GLU A 157 20.71 -12.20 3.50
C GLU A 157 20.68 -10.87 2.76
N ASP A 158 20.41 -10.88 1.45
CA ASP A 158 20.20 -9.66 0.64
C ASP A 158 19.09 -8.80 1.23
N TYR A 159 17.99 -9.45 1.63
CA TYR A 159 16.86 -8.75 2.21
C TYR A 159 17.21 -8.02 3.50
N ASP A 160 17.81 -8.71 4.45
CA ASP A 160 18.16 -8.14 5.75
C ASP A 160 19.15 -6.98 5.58
N PHE A 161 20.19 -7.18 4.76
CA PHE A 161 21.16 -6.14 4.46
C PHE A 161 20.53 -4.89 3.84
N ILE A 162 19.71 -5.06 2.79
CA ILE A 162 19.07 -3.93 2.10
C ILE A 162 18.08 -3.23 3.02
N PHE A 163 17.32 -3.98 3.80
CA PHE A 163 16.33 -3.40 4.71
C PHE A 163 16.98 -2.57 5.84
N ASP A 164 18.14 -3.03 6.35
CA ASP A 164 18.92 -2.29 7.33
C ASP A 164 19.56 -1.02 6.73
N CYS A 165 20.08 -1.11 5.49
CA CYS A 165 20.55 0.08 4.77
C CYS A 165 19.41 1.08 4.54
N PHE A 166 18.23 0.62 4.14
CA PHE A 166 17.05 1.46 3.94
C PHE A 166 16.64 2.18 5.23
N LYS A 167 16.66 1.48 6.37
CA LYS A 167 16.40 2.08 7.67
C LYS A 167 17.35 3.24 7.96
N LYS A 168 18.66 2.99 7.84
CA LYS A 168 19.70 4.00 8.08
C LYS A 168 19.54 5.23 7.18
N LEU A 169 19.22 5.01 5.90
CA LEU A 169 18.99 6.11 4.95
C LEU A 169 17.75 6.93 5.33
N LEU A 170 16.66 6.29 5.75
CA LEU A 170 15.46 6.98 6.20
C LEU A 170 15.73 7.76 7.48
N GLU A 171 16.34 7.13 8.49
CA GLU A 171 16.68 7.78 9.75
C GLU A 171 17.52 9.04 9.50
N LYS A 172 18.61 8.92 8.73
CA LYS A 172 19.46 10.05 8.36
C LYS A 172 18.66 11.15 7.67
N ARG A 173 17.87 10.80 6.63
CA ARG A 173 17.07 11.78 5.87
C ARG A 173 16.11 12.56 6.73
N PHE A 174 15.43 11.91 7.68
CA PHE A 174 14.40 12.56 8.49
C PHE A 174 15.01 13.30 9.68
N THR A 175 16.13 12.83 10.22
CA THR A 175 16.93 13.58 11.19
C THR A 175 17.46 14.88 10.60
N ASP A 176 18.06 14.82 9.41
CA ASP A 176 18.58 16.01 8.70
C ASP A 176 17.48 17.04 8.41
N LYS A 177 16.25 16.59 8.24
CA LYS A 177 15.09 17.46 7.99
C LYS A 177 14.37 17.91 9.25
N GLN A 178 14.72 17.37 10.42
CA GLN A 178 14.02 17.58 11.69
C GLN A 178 12.51 17.29 11.60
N ILE A 179 12.12 16.28 10.85
CA ILE A 179 10.72 15.85 10.65
C ILE A 179 10.56 14.44 11.20
N ALA A 180 9.52 14.22 12.01
CA ALA A 180 9.15 12.88 12.46
C ALA A 180 8.59 12.05 11.27
N ASN A 181 8.97 10.78 11.22
CA ASN A 181 8.43 9.83 10.25
C ASN A 181 7.80 8.64 10.98
N ASN A 182 6.49 8.55 10.93
CA ASN A 182 5.73 7.49 11.62
C ASN A 182 6.09 6.08 11.14
N ASN A 183 6.58 5.93 9.90
CA ASN A 183 7.02 4.62 9.39
C ASN A 183 8.29 4.09 10.09
N LEU A 184 9.00 4.95 10.83
CA LEU A 184 10.16 4.56 11.65
C LEU A 184 9.79 4.19 13.09
N ASN A 185 8.51 4.29 13.47
CA ASN A 185 8.06 3.75 14.74
C ASN A 185 8.37 2.25 14.81
N PRO A 186 8.79 1.73 15.97
CA PRO A 186 9.23 0.33 16.08
C PRO A 186 8.21 -0.70 15.57
N GLU A 187 6.94 -0.49 15.85
CA GLU A 187 5.84 -1.39 15.45
C GLU A 187 5.61 -1.37 13.95
N GLU A 188 5.52 -0.19 13.33
CA GLU A 188 5.39 -0.02 11.88
C GLU A 188 6.63 -0.57 11.16
N TRP A 189 7.82 -0.31 11.68
CA TRP A 189 9.04 -0.82 11.08
C TRP A 189 9.11 -2.35 11.14
N ALA A 190 8.77 -2.96 12.27
CA ALA A 190 8.69 -4.41 12.41
C ALA A 190 7.67 -5.02 11.45
N PHE A 191 6.52 -4.40 11.28
CA PHE A 191 5.51 -4.82 10.31
C PHE A 191 6.06 -4.78 8.87
N TYR A 192 6.66 -3.67 8.44
CA TYR A 192 7.22 -3.56 7.08
C TYR A 192 8.31 -4.60 6.85
N ARG A 193 9.18 -4.83 7.84
CA ARG A 193 10.23 -5.84 7.76
C ARG A 193 9.68 -7.27 7.65
N ASP A 194 8.60 -7.56 8.32
CA ASP A 194 7.97 -8.89 8.31
C ASP A 194 7.15 -9.16 7.04
N VAL A 195 6.54 -8.12 6.47
CA VAL A 195 5.63 -8.28 5.31
C VAL A 195 6.33 -8.19 3.96
N ALA A 196 7.43 -7.44 3.83
CA ALA A 196 7.99 -7.11 2.52
C ALA A 196 8.61 -8.33 1.82
N LEU A 197 9.41 -9.15 2.50
CA LEU A 197 10.04 -10.31 1.88
C LEU A 197 9.03 -11.31 1.31
N PRO A 198 8.03 -11.80 2.07
CA PRO A 198 7.01 -12.69 1.51
C PRO A 198 6.26 -12.06 0.33
N MET A 199 5.95 -10.77 0.38
CA MET A 199 5.30 -10.09 -0.74
C MET A 199 6.19 -9.98 -1.98
N ILE A 200 7.51 -9.79 -1.81
CA ILE A 200 8.47 -9.80 -2.92
C ILE A 200 8.52 -11.19 -3.57
N LEU A 201 8.61 -12.25 -2.76
CA LEU A 201 8.66 -13.63 -3.25
C LEU A 201 7.38 -14.02 -4.00
N GLU A 202 6.22 -13.51 -3.59
CA GLU A 202 4.94 -13.70 -4.30
C GLU A 202 4.69 -12.68 -5.43
N LYS A 203 5.67 -11.88 -5.81
CA LYS A 203 5.53 -10.86 -6.85
C LYS A 203 4.43 -9.83 -6.59
N LYS A 204 4.17 -9.53 -5.32
CA LYS A 204 3.21 -8.51 -4.86
C LYS A 204 3.88 -7.22 -4.43
N ALA A 205 5.19 -7.25 -4.27
CA ALA A 205 6.04 -6.10 -3.97
C ALA A 205 7.36 -6.22 -4.71
N SER A 206 8.10 -5.12 -4.80
CA SER A 206 9.45 -5.09 -5.37
C SER A 206 10.34 -4.12 -4.60
N PHE A 207 11.63 -4.44 -4.51
CA PHE A 207 12.66 -3.49 -4.13
C PHE A 207 13.43 -3.02 -5.35
N PHE A 208 13.53 -1.71 -5.49
CA PHE A 208 14.44 -1.04 -6.43
C PHE A 208 15.61 -0.49 -5.64
N VAL A 209 16.80 -0.97 -5.93
CA VAL A 209 18.01 -0.61 -5.22
C VAL A 209 18.98 0.06 -6.18
N VAL A 210 19.51 1.19 -5.76
CA VAL A 210 20.62 1.88 -6.43
C VAL A 210 21.78 1.84 -5.46
N TYR A 211 22.92 1.32 -5.91
CA TYR A 211 24.12 1.20 -5.08
C TYR A 211 25.39 1.51 -5.88
N GLU A 212 26.42 1.89 -5.20
CA GLU A 212 27.76 2.03 -5.76
C GLU A 212 28.48 0.69 -5.68
N ASP A 213 29.01 0.25 -6.82
CA ASP A 213 29.79 -0.97 -6.95
C ASP A 213 31.27 -0.59 -6.74
N SER A 214 31.75 -0.72 -5.52
CA SER A 214 33.12 -0.37 -5.11
C SER A 214 34.11 -1.51 -5.38
#